data_e143dd1e1ceedaff4c3e892df0b6cf5f
#
_entry.id   e143dd1e1ceedaff4c3e892df0b6cf5f
#
_cell.length_a   1.000
_cell.length_b   1.000
_cell.length_c   1.000
_cell.angle_alpha   90.00
_cell.angle_beta   90.00
_cell.angle_gamma   90.00
#
_symmetry.space_group_name_H-M   'P 1'
#
loop_
_entity.id
_entity.type
_entity.pdbx_description
1 polymer ?
#
loop_
_entity_poly.entity_id
_entity_poly.type
_entity_poly.pdbx_seq_one_letter_code
_entity_poly.pdbx_strand_id
1 'polypeptide(L)'
;MNRPGSLLDELRVRYEAVQESTDDQGDVESFEAIDARLRAAFRWLEKAVTYLNGLKPPIEHRFDLGYGYVFDSPRFAHGSVGQHERRIRGFPVLEAIDVYYDISAAEPLSIEVTPGWISFAEKTLDAFGLQYTSRRMEDSDGTLRSCIFSVPPVIPARVSFRVDYRTGIVTVALANVDRLERVTLEFPSTAIDEPVLEDLVRLILGSDSAFLKRGKLAGLRARAPG
;
A
#
# COMPACT_ATOMS: atom_id res chain seq x y z
N MET A 1 -15.81 27.93 -58.12
CA MET A 1 -16.58 28.31 -56.92
C MET A 1 -16.70 27.05 -56.09
N ASN A 2 -15.79 26.91 -55.10
CA ASN A 2 -15.89 25.80 -54.12
C ASN A 2 -17.01 26.14 -53.13
N ARG A 3 -18.00 25.26 -52.97
CA ARG A 3 -18.95 25.34 -51.88
C ARG A 3 -18.20 25.07 -50.56
N PRO A 4 -18.42 25.91 -49.56
CA PRO A 4 -17.89 25.60 -48.23
C PRO A 4 -18.48 24.29 -47.78
N GLY A 5 -17.63 23.38 -47.25
CA GLY A 5 -18.05 22.09 -46.69
C GLY A 5 -19.16 22.27 -45.65
N SER A 6 -20.08 21.34 -45.59
CA SER A 6 -21.14 21.35 -44.60
C SER A 6 -20.53 21.32 -43.21
N LEU A 7 -21.14 22.02 -42.23
CA LEU A 7 -20.75 21.96 -40.84
C LEU A 7 -20.61 20.49 -40.33
N LEU A 8 -21.42 19.60 -40.89
CA LEU A 8 -21.32 18.15 -40.62
C LEU A 8 -20.03 17.54 -41.14
N ASP A 9 -19.50 17.99 -42.29
CA ASP A 9 -18.22 17.51 -42.83
C ASP A 9 -17.06 18.00 -41.97
N GLU A 10 -17.11 19.25 -41.46
CA GLU A 10 -16.10 19.78 -40.50
C GLU A 10 -16.15 19.04 -39.18
N LEU A 11 -17.32 18.77 -38.64
CA LEU A 11 -17.48 18.01 -37.41
C LEU A 11 -17.02 16.57 -37.54
N ARG A 12 -17.28 15.93 -38.70
CA ARG A 12 -16.82 14.58 -39.00
C ARG A 12 -15.30 14.51 -39.07
N VAL A 13 -14.65 15.44 -39.76
CA VAL A 13 -13.18 15.51 -39.84
C VAL A 13 -12.56 15.74 -38.47
N ARG A 14 -13.14 16.61 -37.66
CA ARG A 14 -12.69 16.82 -36.25
C ARG A 14 -12.90 15.59 -35.39
N TYR A 15 -14.02 14.90 -35.55
CA TYR A 15 -14.32 13.67 -34.82
C TYR A 15 -13.36 12.55 -35.21
N GLU A 16 -13.10 12.38 -36.52
CA GLU A 16 -12.13 11.39 -37.04
C GLU A 16 -10.70 11.72 -36.54
N ALA A 17 -10.29 13.00 -36.58
CA ALA A 17 -8.98 13.44 -36.04
C ALA A 17 -8.83 13.24 -34.54
N VAL A 18 -9.92 13.41 -33.76
CA VAL A 18 -9.92 13.09 -32.31
C VAL A 18 -9.85 11.59 -32.08
N GLN A 19 -10.52 10.77 -32.91
CA GLN A 19 -10.40 9.31 -32.83
C GLN A 19 -9.00 8.82 -33.22
N GLU A 20 -8.41 9.34 -34.30
CA GLU A 20 -7.05 9.01 -34.71
C GLU A 20 -6.00 9.46 -33.67
N SER A 21 -6.17 10.62 -33.03
CA SER A 21 -5.29 11.04 -31.95
C SER A 21 -5.45 10.21 -30.65
N THR A 22 -6.56 9.50 -30.51
CA THR A 22 -6.81 8.58 -29.38
C THR A 22 -6.22 7.19 -29.68
N ASP A 23 -6.10 6.81 -30.96
CA ASP A 23 -5.47 5.55 -31.39
C ASP A 23 -3.92 5.65 -31.47
N ASP A 24 -3.36 6.86 -31.56
CA ASP A 24 -1.89 7.10 -31.59
C ASP A 24 -1.25 7.20 -30.18
N GLN A 25 -1.99 6.87 -29.13
CA GLN A 25 -1.40 6.60 -27.81
C GLN A 25 -0.81 5.19 -27.87
N GLY A 26 0.51 5.14 -28.14
CA GLY A 26 1.30 3.93 -28.28
C GLY A 26 0.90 2.82 -27.31
N ASP A 27 0.78 1.60 -27.85
CA ASP A 27 0.57 0.28 -27.21
C ASP A 27 -0.01 0.33 -25.77
N VAL A 28 -1.20 0.90 -25.61
CA VAL A 28 -1.97 0.71 -24.37
C VAL A 28 -2.35 -0.76 -24.36
N GLU A 29 -1.73 -1.51 -23.44
CA GLU A 29 -2.05 -2.92 -23.21
C GLU A 29 -3.58 -3.09 -23.11
N SER A 30 -4.14 -4.10 -23.80
CA SER A 30 -5.58 -4.32 -23.76
C SER A 30 -6.05 -4.57 -22.32
N PHE A 31 -7.27 -4.17 -21.99
CA PHE A 31 -7.80 -4.36 -20.62
C PHE A 31 -7.85 -5.85 -20.24
N GLU A 32 -8.00 -6.77 -21.21
CA GLU A 32 -7.96 -8.21 -21.02
C GLU A 32 -6.56 -8.68 -20.60
N ALA A 33 -5.51 -8.15 -21.23
CA ALA A 33 -4.14 -8.49 -20.91
C ALA A 33 -3.76 -7.98 -19.50
N ILE A 34 -4.17 -6.75 -19.16
CA ILE A 34 -3.99 -6.18 -17.81
C ILE A 34 -4.72 -7.05 -16.77
N ASP A 35 -6.00 -7.40 -17.00
CA ASP A 35 -6.79 -8.23 -16.07
C ASP A 35 -6.16 -9.62 -15.89
N ALA A 36 -5.74 -10.26 -16.97
CA ALA A 36 -5.09 -11.56 -16.92
C ALA A 36 -3.82 -11.55 -16.07
N ARG A 37 -3.02 -10.48 -16.20
CA ARG A 37 -1.78 -10.29 -15.41
C ARG A 37 -2.08 -10.07 -13.93
N LEU A 38 -3.05 -9.22 -13.60
CA LEU A 38 -3.46 -8.98 -12.22
C LEU A 38 -4.04 -10.25 -11.56
N ARG A 39 -4.82 -11.04 -12.30
CA ARG A 39 -5.31 -12.33 -11.81
C ARG A 39 -4.18 -13.34 -11.58
N ALA A 40 -3.13 -13.30 -12.41
CA ALA A 40 -1.94 -14.10 -12.18
C ALA A 40 -1.19 -13.63 -10.92
N ALA A 41 -1.02 -12.32 -10.74
CA ALA A 41 -0.41 -11.74 -9.55
C ALA A 41 -1.21 -12.08 -8.28
N PHE A 42 -2.54 -12.00 -8.32
CA PHE A 42 -3.41 -12.38 -7.21
C PHE A 42 -3.17 -13.84 -6.78
N ARG A 43 -3.23 -14.79 -7.73
CA ARG A 43 -2.98 -16.22 -7.43
C ARG A 43 -1.58 -16.48 -6.86
N TRP A 44 -0.57 -15.76 -7.38
CA TRP A 44 0.79 -15.87 -6.89
C TRP A 44 0.91 -15.37 -5.44
N LEU A 45 0.29 -14.20 -5.13
CA LEU A 45 0.26 -13.61 -3.79
C LEU A 45 -0.50 -14.50 -2.80
N GLU A 46 -1.65 -15.09 -3.18
CA GLU A 46 -2.37 -16.05 -2.33
C GLU A 46 -1.47 -17.22 -1.92
N LYS A 47 -0.75 -17.79 -2.89
CA LYS A 47 0.19 -18.88 -2.63
C LYS A 47 1.35 -18.46 -1.73
N ALA A 48 1.94 -17.28 -1.99
CA ALA A 48 3.02 -16.74 -1.17
C ALA A 48 2.56 -16.51 0.28
N VAL A 49 1.41 -15.86 0.48
CA VAL A 49 0.85 -15.61 1.82
C VAL A 49 0.50 -16.92 2.53
N THR A 50 0.02 -17.93 1.81
CA THR A 50 -0.21 -19.28 2.38
C THR A 50 1.08 -19.87 2.96
N TYR A 51 2.20 -19.75 2.24
CA TYR A 51 3.50 -20.22 2.73
C TYR A 51 3.99 -19.39 3.91
N LEU A 52 3.87 -18.07 3.85
CA LEU A 52 4.24 -17.19 4.97
C LEU A 52 3.43 -17.49 6.23
N ASN A 53 2.14 -17.77 6.11
CA ASN A 53 1.28 -18.20 7.22
C ASN A 53 1.76 -19.50 7.87
N GLY A 54 2.22 -20.45 7.07
CA GLY A 54 2.75 -21.74 7.57
C GLY A 54 4.13 -21.59 8.22
N LEU A 55 5.00 -20.80 7.66
CA LEU A 55 6.40 -20.63 8.10
C LEU A 55 6.55 -19.62 9.24
N LYS A 56 5.73 -18.57 9.27
CA LYS A 56 5.84 -17.45 10.22
C LYS A 56 7.28 -16.94 10.38
N PRO A 57 7.94 -16.57 9.27
CA PRO A 57 9.35 -16.24 9.27
C PRO A 57 9.64 -14.98 10.11
N PRO A 58 10.88 -14.82 10.61
CA PRO A 58 11.34 -13.56 11.17
C PRO A 58 11.33 -12.48 10.09
N ILE A 59 11.15 -11.23 10.51
CA ILE A 59 11.22 -10.04 9.67
C ILE A 59 12.46 -9.25 10.12
N GLU A 60 13.36 -8.93 9.18
CA GLU A 60 14.63 -8.27 9.51
C GLU A 60 14.53 -6.75 9.60
N HIS A 61 13.32 -6.20 9.40
CA HIS A 61 13.06 -4.77 9.53
C HIS A 61 12.97 -4.32 10.99
N ARG A 62 13.33 -3.05 11.20
CA ARG A 62 13.17 -2.37 12.47
C ARG A 62 11.93 -1.47 12.44
N PHE A 63 10.95 -1.78 13.27
CA PHE A 63 9.75 -0.96 13.44
C PHE A 63 9.91 -0.02 14.63
N ASP A 64 10.31 1.21 14.33
CA ASP A 64 10.66 2.24 15.30
C ASP A 64 9.59 3.35 15.30
N LEU A 65 8.99 3.61 16.45
CA LEU A 65 8.04 4.70 16.67
C LEU A 65 8.73 6.05 16.96
N GLY A 66 10.05 6.04 17.04
CA GLY A 66 10.82 7.18 17.51
C GLY A 66 11.09 7.13 19.02
N TYR A 67 11.98 7.98 19.48
CA TYR A 67 12.36 8.12 20.91
C TYR A 67 12.81 6.83 21.61
N GLY A 68 13.30 5.85 20.84
CA GLY A 68 13.78 4.57 21.36
C GLY A 68 12.69 3.51 21.55
N TYR A 69 11.45 3.78 21.18
CA TYR A 69 10.37 2.79 21.23
C TYR A 69 10.38 1.93 19.96
N VAL A 70 10.92 0.73 20.06
CA VAL A 70 11.12 -0.21 18.96
C VAL A 70 10.39 -1.50 19.25
N PHE A 71 9.69 -2.03 18.26
CA PHE A 71 9.14 -3.38 18.32
C PHE A 71 10.27 -4.40 18.10
N ASP A 72 10.51 -5.24 19.09
CA ASP A 72 11.61 -6.20 19.07
C ASP A 72 11.21 -7.53 18.42
N SER A 73 12.19 -8.12 17.71
CA SER A 73 12.08 -9.47 17.11
C SER A 73 10.81 -9.68 16.27
N PRO A 74 10.52 -8.79 15.30
CA PRO A 74 9.29 -8.88 14.53
C PRO A 74 9.25 -10.16 13.67
N ARG A 75 8.05 -10.74 13.54
CA ARG A 75 7.79 -11.94 12.75
C ARG A 75 6.50 -11.80 11.98
N PHE A 76 6.41 -12.41 10.82
CA PHE A 76 5.15 -12.57 10.11
C PHE A 76 4.21 -13.46 10.96
N ALA A 77 3.04 -12.96 11.32
CA ALA A 77 2.11 -13.68 12.19
C ALA A 77 1.00 -14.37 11.39
N HIS A 78 0.22 -13.58 10.66
CA HIS A 78 -0.89 -14.04 9.84
C HIS A 78 -1.16 -13.05 8.72
N GLY A 79 -1.55 -13.56 7.56
CA GLY A 79 -1.92 -12.72 6.42
C GLY A 79 -3.07 -13.30 5.60
N SER A 80 -3.69 -12.44 4.82
CA SER A 80 -4.75 -12.79 3.86
C SER A 80 -4.61 -11.95 2.60
N VAL A 81 -5.12 -12.47 1.49
CA VAL A 81 -5.20 -11.75 0.21
C VAL A 81 -6.66 -11.64 -0.19
N GLY A 82 -7.09 -10.41 -0.46
CA GLY A 82 -8.42 -10.12 -0.96
C GLY A 82 -8.36 -9.52 -2.36
N GLN A 83 -9.46 -9.64 -3.09
CA GLN A 83 -9.60 -9.00 -4.40
C GLN A 83 -10.91 -8.22 -4.48
N HIS A 84 -10.91 -7.17 -5.29
CA HIS A 84 -12.10 -6.41 -5.62
C HIS A 84 -12.26 -6.39 -7.14
N GLU A 85 -13.49 -6.64 -7.59
CA GLU A 85 -13.83 -6.62 -9.01
C GLU A 85 -14.78 -5.45 -9.30
N ARG A 86 -14.66 -4.91 -10.50
CA ARG A 86 -15.65 -4.00 -11.09
C ARG A 86 -16.03 -4.45 -12.49
N ARG A 87 -17.03 -3.84 -13.08
CA ARG A 87 -17.39 -4.09 -14.48
C ARG A 87 -16.93 -2.96 -15.38
N ILE A 88 -16.21 -3.32 -16.45
CA ILE A 88 -15.88 -2.42 -17.56
C ILE A 88 -16.57 -2.96 -18.80
N ARG A 89 -17.41 -2.16 -19.45
CA ARG A 89 -18.20 -2.55 -20.64
C ARG A 89 -18.95 -3.88 -20.46
N GLY A 90 -19.42 -4.15 -19.22
CA GLY A 90 -20.14 -5.39 -18.89
C GLY A 90 -19.29 -6.57 -18.45
N PHE A 91 -17.98 -6.53 -18.66
CA PHE A 91 -17.03 -7.59 -18.29
C PHE A 91 -16.49 -7.37 -16.86
N PRO A 92 -16.45 -8.41 -16.02
CA PRO A 92 -15.83 -8.34 -14.70
C PRO A 92 -14.32 -8.27 -14.84
N VAL A 93 -13.70 -7.24 -14.27
CA VAL A 93 -12.25 -7.05 -14.23
C VAL A 93 -11.78 -6.82 -12.81
N LEU A 94 -10.54 -7.19 -12.54
CA LEU A 94 -9.93 -7.04 -11.22
C LEU A 94 -9.53 -5.58 -10.97
N GLU A 95 -10.24 -4.89 -10.09
CA GLU A 95 -9.97 -3.48 -9.76
C GLU A 95 -8.82 -3.34 -8.76
N ALA A 96 -8.76 -4.27 -7.81
CA ALA A 96 -7.76 -4.21 -6.75
C ALA A 96 -7.39 -5.58 -6.19
N ILE A 97 -6.15 -5.65 -5.65
CA ILE A 97 -5.66 -6.73 -4.81
C ILE A 97 -5.20 -6.10 -3.51
N ASP A 98 -5.65 -6.65 -2.38
CA ASP A 98 -5.23 -6.21 -1.06
C ASP A 98 -4.59 -7.38 -0.30
N VAL A 99 -3.34 -7.22 0.12
CA VAL A 99 -2.65 -8.11 1.03
C VAL A 99 -2.65 -7.48 2.40
N TYR A 100 -3.31 -8.10 3.37
CA TYR A 100 -3.31 -7.71 4.77
C TYR A 100 -2.49 -8.72 5.55
N TYR A 101 -1.67 -8.26 6.47
CA TYR A 101 -0.97 -9.15 7.37
C TYR A 101 -0.61 -8.43 8.68
N ASP A 102 -0.45 -9.25 9.72
CA ASP A 102 0.00 -8.81 11.02
C ASP A 102 1.46 -9.19 11.21
N ILE A 103 2.22 -8.28 11.78
CA ILE A 103 3.57 -8.50 12.26
C ILE A 103 3.48 -8.61 13.77
N SER A 104 3.91 -9.72 14.35
CA SER A 104 4.00 -9.89 15.80
C SER A 104 5.40 -9.53 16.29
N ALA A 105 5.48 -8.77 17.37
CA ALA A 105 6.73 -8.51 18.10
C ALA A 105 6.81 -9.40 19.36
N ALA A 106 7.97 -9.43 20.01
CA ALA A 106 8.20 -10.27 21.18
C ALA A 106 7.40 -9.75 22.40
N GLU A 107 7.38 -8.42 22.59
CA GLU A 107 6.77 -7.79 23.77
C GLU A 107 5.94 -6.56 23.39
N PRO A 108 4.93 -6.20 24.20
CA PRO A 108 4.20 -4.95 24.04
C PRO A 108 5.09 -3.74 24.34
N LEU A 109 4.81 -2.60 23.73
CA LEU A 109 5.46 -1.36 24.04
C LEU A 109 4.70 -0.59 25.15
N SER A 110 5.46 -0.01 26.07
CA SER A 110 4.96 0.94 27.06
C SER A 110 5.58 2.30 26.79
N ILE A 111 4.77 3.27 26.38
CA ILE A 111 5.19 4.61 25.97
C ILE A 111 4.69 5.61 27.00
N GLU A 112 5.59 6.19 27.79
CA GLU A 112 5.24 7.26 28.73
C GLU A 112 5.53 8.63 28.12
N VAL A 113 4.52 9.50 28.11
CA VAL A 113 4.62 10.85 27.56
C VAL A 113 4.12 11.89 28.57
N THR A 114 4.70 13.08 28.52
CA THR A 114 4.21 14.23 29.34
C THR A 114 2.91 14.79 28.71
N PRO A 115 2.11 15.57 29.48
CA PRO A 115 0.78 16.02 29.03
C PRO A 115 0.76 16.72 27.69
N GLY A 116 1.79 17.52 27.38
CA GLY A 116 1.89 18.24 26.11
C GLY A 116 2.08 17.35 24.88
N TRP A 117 2.47 16.07 25.05
CA TRP A 117 2.75 15.13 23.98
C TRP A 117 1.67 14.06 23.79
N ILE A 118 0.63 14.04 24.62
CA ILE A 118 -0.44 13.03 24.58
C ILE A 118 -1.10 12.99 23.20
N SER A 119 -1.63 14.12 22.74
CA SER A 119 -2.32 14.18 21.43
C SER A 119 -1.42 13.87 20.24
N PHE A 120 -0.12 14.12 20.38
CA PHE A 120 0.85 13.76 19.37
C PHE A 120 1.07 12.24 19.33
N ALA A 121 1.23 11.60 20.49
CA ALA A 121 1.36 10.15 20.59
C ALA A 121 0.12 9.43 20.04
N GLU A 122 -1.09 9.86 20.41
CA GLU A 122 -2.35 9.34 19.89
C GLU A 122 -2.40 9.42 18.36
N LYS A 123 -2.17 10.61 17.78
CA LYS A 123 -2.15 10.79 16.32
C LYS A 123 -1.11 9.92 15.62
N THR A 124 0.05 9.71 16.24
CA THR A 124 1.11 8.87 15.69
C THR A 124 0.68 7.40 15.67
N LEU A 125 0.16 6.89 16.77
CA LEU A 125 -0.33 5.51 16.85
C LEU A 125 -1.49 5.26 15.90
N ASP A 126 -2.47 6.19 15.83
CA ASP A 126 -3.60 6.13 14.91
C ASP A 126 -3.16 6.17 13.44
N ALA A 127 -2.16 7.01 13.09
CA ALA A 127 -1.66 7.13 11.73
C ALA A 127 -1.10 5.81 11.17
N PHE A 128 -0.55 4.98 12.06
CA PHE A 128 -0.04 3.64 11.72
C PHE A 128 -1.04 2.53 11.99
N GLY A 129 -2.26 2.86 12.48
CA GLY A 129 -3.30 1.88 12.80
C GLY A 129 -2.94 0.97 13.98
N LEU A 130 -2.03 1.41 14.84
CA LEU A 130 -1.64 0.66 16.03
C LEU A 130 -2.74 0.72 17.08
N GLN A 131 -3.13 -0.43 17.61
CA GLN A 131 -4.05 -0.50 18.74
C GLN A 131 -3.31 -0.08 20.01
N TYR A 132 -4.00 0.60 20.93
CA TYR A 132 -3.43 0.97 22.23
C TYR A 132 -4.49 1.14 23.29
N THR A 133 -4.05 1.06 24.55
CA THR A 133 -4.80 1.59 25.71
C THR A 133 -3.97 2.68 26.34
N SER A 134 -4.63 3.64 26.99
CA SER A 134 -3.94 4.73 27.70
C SER A 134 -4.35 4.83 29.15
N ARG A 135 -3.39 5.15 30.01
CA ARG A 135 -3.62 5.39 31.43
C ARG A 135 -2.98 6.74 31.84
N ARG A 136 -3.80 7.64 32.35
CA ARG A 136 -3.35 8.93 32.89
C ARG A 136 -2.78 8.73 34.28
N MET A 137 -1.66 9.37 34.52
CA MET A 137 -1.00 9.41 35.86
C MET A 137 -1.11 10.80 36.39
N GLU A 138 -1.71 10.93 37.59
CA GLU A 138 -1.92 12.19 38.29
C GLU A 138 -1.11 12.22 39.57
N ASP A 139 -0.65 13.42 39.94
CA ASP A 139 -0.02 13.66 41.21
C ASP A 139 -1.06 13.71 42.35
N SER A 140 -0.62 13.81 43.60
CA SER A 140 -1.48 13.85 44.78
C SER A 140 -2.43 15.06 44.83
N ASP A 141 -2.15 16.10 44.04
CA ASP A 141 -2.97 17.31 43.91
C ASP A 141 -3.96 17.23 42.71
N GLY A 142 -3.99 16.09 42.00
CA GLY A 142 -4.83 15.89 40.81
C GLY A 142 -4.25 16.47 39.51
N THR A 143 -3.02 16.98 39.55
CA THR A 143 -2.35 17.47 38.34
C THR A 143 -1.88 16.32 37.47
N LEU A 144 -2.22 16.36 36.17
CA LEU A 144 -1.79 15.36 35.19
C LEU A 144 -0.27 15.42 35.01
N ARG A 145 0.42 14.36 35.44
CA ARG A 145 1.87 14.21 35.34
C ARG A 145 2.33 13.60 34.03
N SER A 146 1.74 12.48 33.66
CA SER A 146 2.08 11.74 32.42
C SER A 146 0.91 10.90 31.93
N CYS A 147 1.04 10.36 30.73
CA CYS A 147 0.15 9.34 30.19
C CYS A 147 0.98 8.15 29.70
N ILE A 148 0.59 6.94 30.06
CA ILE A 148 1.23 5.72 29.64
C ILE A 148 0.34 5.07 28.59
N PHE A 149 0.87 4.90 27.37
CA PHE A 149 0.26 4.13 26.29
C PHE A 149 0.80 2.71 26.31
N SER A 150 -0.09 1.72 26.37
CA SER A 150 0.26 0.31 26.24
C SER A 150 -0.15 -0.15 24.84
N VAL A 151 0.84 -0.46 24.00
CA VAL A 151 0.66 -0.87 22.60
C VAL A 151 0.89 -2.38 22.51
N PRO A 152 -0.10 -3.18 22.11
CA PRO A 152 0.09 -4.62 21.88
C PRO A 152 1.22 -4.90 20.90
N PRO A 153 1.87 -6.08 20.98
CA PRO A 153 2.99 -6.43 20.12
C PRO A 153 2.52 -6.90 18.73
N VAL A 154 1.61 -6.13 18.12
CA VAL A 154 1.03 -6.41 16.80
C VAL A 154 1.03 -5.16 15.96
N ILE A 155 1.64 -5.24 14.78
CA ILE A 155 1.69 -4.16 13.81
C ILE A 155 0.87 -4.60 12.58
N PRO A 156 -0.27 -3.94 12.27
CA PRO A 156 -1.01 -4.21 11.06
C PRO A 156 -0.25 -3.67 9.85
N ALA A 157 -0.06 -4.49 8.84
CA ALA A 157 0.59 -4.12 7.59
C ALA A 157 -0.32 -4.39 6.40
N ARG A 158 -0.14 -3.61 5.34
CA ARG A 158 -0.96 -3.73 4.12
C ARG A 158 -0.16 -3.40 2.88
N VAL A 159 -0.42 -4.18 1.83
CA VAL A 159 -0.05 -3.86 0.44
C VAL A 159 -1.32 -3.83 -0.39
N SER A 160 -1.57 -2.74 -1.11
CA SER A 160 -2.77 -2.57 -1.93
C SER A 160 -2.38 -2.22 -3.36
N PHE A 161 -2.78 -3.05 -4.31
CA PHE A 161 -2.65 -2.78 -5.74
C PHE A 161 -3.98 -2.21 -6.25
N ARG A 162 -3.94 -1.11 -6.97
CA ARG A 162 -5.08 -0.49 -7.65
C ARG A 162 -4.71 -0.23 -9.10
N VAL A 163 -5.54 -0.64 -10.03
CA VAL A 163 -5.27 -0.49 -11.46
C VAL A 163 -6.14 0.59 -12.09
N ASP A 164 -5.52 1.44 -12.89
CA ASP A 164 -6.20 2.28 -13.86
C ASP A 164 -6.09 1.64 -15.25
N TYR A 165 -7.15 1.00 -15.70
CA TYR A 165 -7.21 0.33 -17.01
C TYR A 165 -7.10 1.29 -18.19
N ARG A 166 -7.35 2.58 -17.99
CA ARG A 166 -7.23 3.58 -19.05
C ARG A 166 -5.77 3.93 -19.34
N THR A 167 -4.95 3.95 -18.30
CA THR A 167 -3.52 4.32 -18.40
C THR A 167 -2.59 3.11 -18.35
N GLY A 168 -3.11 1.92 -18.00
CA GLY A 168 -2.30 0.74 -17.74
C GLY A 168 -1.36 0.89 -16.52
N ILE A 169 -1.65 1.82 -15.61
CA ILE A 169 -0.84 2.05 -14.41
C ILE A 169 -1.45 1.31 -13.21
N VAL A 170 -0.58 0.63 -12.47
CA VAL A 170 -0.90 0.00 -11.19
C VAL A 170 -0.29 0.83 -10.07
N THR A 171 -1.13 1.39 -9.24
CA THR A 171 -0.72 2.09 -8.00
C THR A 171 -0.60 1.08 -6.88
N VAL A 172 0.58 0.99 -6.26
CA VAL A 172 0.84 0.10 -5.11
C VAL A 172 1.05 0.93 -3.87
N ALA A 173 0.11 0.85 -2.92
CA ALA A 173 0.20 1.49 -1.62
C ALA A 173 0.70 0.50 -0.58
N LEU A 174 1.75 0.87 0.13
CA LEU A 174 2.39 0.12 1.21
C LEU A 174 2.11 0.83 2.53
N ALA A 175 1.71 0.11 3.55
CA ALA A 175 1.55 0.62 4.91
C ALA A 175 2.21 -0.35 5.90
N ASN A 176 3.15 0.15 6.70
CA ASN A 176 3.89 -0.60 7.71
C ASN A 176 4.61 -1.85 7.16
N VAL A 177 5.17 -1.78 5.95
CA VAL A 177 5.80 -2.94 5.31
C VAL A 177 7.26 -3.08 5.72
N ASP A 178 8.09 -2.05 5.46
CA ASP A 178 9.52 -2.03 5.80
C ASP A 178 9.83 -1.21 7.07
N ARG A 179 8.92 -0.33 7.44
CA ARG A 179 8.93 0.50 8.64
C ARG A 179 7.52 1.06 8.90
N LEU A 180 7.35 1.77 10.01
CA LEU A 180 6.10 2.49 10.31
C LEU A 180 6.00 3.72 9.42
N GLU A 181 5.53 3.51 8.19
CA GLU A 181 5.28 4.58 7.20
C GLU A 181 4.26 4.15 6.15
N ARG A 182 3.85 5.09 5.31
CA ARG A 182 3.05 4.84 4.12
C ARG A 182 3.80 5.30 2.88
N VAL A 183 3.88 4.43 1.89
CA VAL A 183 4.53 4.70 0.60
C VAL A 183 3.57 4.33 -0.51
N THR A 184 3.50 5.16 -1.56
CA THR A 184 2.74 4.84 -2.77
C THR A 184 3.66 4.88 -3.97
N LEU A 185 3.63 3.82 -4.75
CA LEU A 185 4.44 3.63 -5.95
C LEU A 185 3.53 3.41 -7.16
N GLU A 186 3.98 3.83 -8.33
CA GLU A 186 3.35 3.55 -9.61
C GLU A 186 4.22 2.59 -10.42
N PHE A 187 3.57 1.61 -11.02
CA PHE A 187 4.16 0.65 -11.93
C PHE A 187 3.35 0.61 -13.23
N PRO A 188 3.95 0.50 -14.40
CA PRO A 188 3.20 0.05 -15.56
C PRO A 188 2.67 -1.37 -15.28
N SER A 189 1.46 -1.70 -15.74
CA SER A 189 0.86 -3.04 -15.57
C SER A 189 1.79 -4.15 -16.07
N THR A 190 2.55 -3.87 -17.12
CA THR A 190 3.54 -4.80 -17.72
C THR A 190 4.68 -5.15 -16.77
N ALA A 191 4.95 -4.33 -15.75
CA ALA A 191 5.99 -4.59 -14.77
C ALA A 191 5.51 -5.44 -13.57
N ILE A 192 4.19 -5.72 -13.47
CA ILE A 192 3.66 -6.58 -12.39
C ILE A 192 3.82 -8.04 -12.81
N ASP A 193 5.02 -8.56 -12.62
CA ASP A 193 5.43 -9.92 -12.96
C ASP A 193 5.95 -10.67 -11.71
N GLU A 194 6.26 -11.95 -11.85
CA GLU A 194 6.75 -12.78 -10.76
C GLU A 194 8.01 -12.21 -10.09
N PRO A 195 9.07 -11.75 -10.80
CA PRO A 195 10.24 -11.09 -10.21
C PRO A 195 9.90 -9.88 -9.33
N VAL A 196 8.91 -9.06 -9.71
CA VAL A 196 8.47 -7.91 -8.90
C VAL A 196 7.72 -8.38 -7.66
N LEU A 197 6.89 -9.42 -7.78
CA LEU A 197 6.18 -10.00 -6.63
C LEU A 197 7.14 -10.71 -5.66
N GLU A 198 8.18 -11.38 -6.15
CA GLU A 198 9.26 -11.90 -5.31
C GLU A 198 9.99 -10.80 -4.54
N ASP A 199 10.33 -9.69 -5.21
CA ASP A 199 10.96 -8.54 -4.56
C ASP A 199 10.03 -7.92 -3.50
N LEU A 200 8.70 -7.92 -3.72
CA LEU A 200 7.74 -7.50 -2.71
C LEU A 200 7.81 -8.42 -1.46
N VAL A 201 7.84 -9.72 -1.64
CA VAL A 201 7.95 -10.66 -0.50
C VAL A 201 9.29 -10.49 0.22
N ARG A 202 10.38 -10.28 -0.51
CA ARG A 202 11.69 -9.94 0.10
C ARG A 202 11.61 -8.64 0.90
N LEU A 203 10.93 -7.60 0.35
CA LEU A 203 10.69 -6.37 1.09
C LEU A 203 9.90 -6.62 2.38
N ILE A 204 8.84 -7.42 2.34
CA ILE A 204 8.05 -7.78 3.54
C ILE A 204 8.92 -8.45 4.61
N LEU A 205 9.85 -9.31 4.20
CA LEU A 205 10.72 -10.05 5.13
C LEU A 205 11.97 -9.27 5.59
N GLY A 206 12.27 -8.14 4.98
CA GLY A 206 13.45 -7.34 5.30
C GLY A 206 14.72 -7.81 4.59
N SER A 207 14.60 -8.74 3.65
CA SER A 207 15.71 -9.19 2.82
C SER A 207 16.07 -8.15 1.74
N ASP A 208 17.22 -8.33 1.06
CA ASP A 208 17.58 -7.43 -0.05
C ASP A 208 16.52 -7.45 -1.15
N SER A 209 15.93 -6.29 -1.41
CA SER A 209 14.82 -6.10 -2.33
C SER A 209 15.00 -4.86 -3.19
N ALA A 210 14.70 -5.01 -4.47
CA ALA A 210 14.66 -3.89 -5.42
C ALA A 210 13.27 -3.25 -5.55
N PHE A 211 12.24 -3.74 -4.85
CA PHE A 211 10.84 -3.35 -5.06
C PHE A 211 10.61 -1.83 -5.02
N LEU A 212 11.11 -1.15 -3.97
CA LEU A 212 10.97 0.30 -3.82
C LEU A 212 11.71 1.11 -4.91
N LYS A 213 12.73 0.52 -5.54
CA LYS A 213 13.50 1.16 -6.62
C LYS A 213 12.86 0.93 -7.99
N ARG A 214 12.07 -0.13 -8.17
CA ARG A 214 11.41 -0.46 -9.44
C ARG A 214 10.18 0.41 -9.70
N GLY A 215 9.46 0.82 -8.65
CA GLY A 215 8.30 1.68 -8.76
C GLY A 215 8.67 3.16 -8.78
N LYS A 216 7.88 3.95 -9.51
CA LYS A 216 7.96 5.42 -9.45
C LYS A 216 7.24 5.91 -8.19
N LEU A 217 7.90 6.70 -7.36
CA LEU A 217 7.28 7.29 -6.18
C LEU A 217 6.14 8.24 -6.59
N ALA A 218 4.91 7.92 -6.18
CA ALA A 218 3.71 8.68 -6.55
C ALA A 218 3.20 9.62 -5.45
N GLY A 219 3.68 9.49 -4.22
CA GLY A 219 3.24 10.32 -3.09
C GLY A 219 4.34 10.59 -2.06
N LEU A 220 4.12 11.63 -1.24
CA LEU A 220 4.99 11.95 -0.11
C LEU A 220 4.93 10.81 0.93
N ARG A 221 6.10 10.38 1.39
CA ARG A 221 6.22 9.47 2.53
C ARG A 221 5.68 10.17 3.78
N ALA A 222 4.56 9.69 4.31
CA ALA A 222 4.21 10.02 5.69
C ALA A 222 5.16 9.22 6.59
N ARG A 223 6.15 9.89 7.18
CA ARG A 223 7.13 9.28 8.10
C ARG A 223 6.73 9.61 9.52
N ALA A 224 6.96 8.65 10.45
CA ALA A 224 6.97 8.99 11.87
C ALA A 224 8.01 10.09 12.11
N PRO A 225 7.69 11.12 12.89
CA PRO A 225 8.68 12.11 13.30
C PRO A 225 9.76 11.41 14.11
N GLY A 226 11.00 11.53 13.64
CA GLY A 226 12.19 11.02 14.33
C GLY A 226 12.61 11.90 15.48
#